data_9d63aafce08245f5065fe0f99b5cef1f
#
_entry.id   9d63aafce08245f5065fe0f99b5cef1f
#
_cell.length_a   1.000
_cell.length_b   1.000
_cell.length_c   1.000
_cell.angle_alpha   90.00
_cell.angle_beta   90.00
_cell.angle_gamma   90.00
#
_symmetry.space_group_name_H-M   'P 1'
#
loop_
_entity.id
_entity.type
_entity.pdbx_description
1 polymer ?
#
loop_
_entity_poly.entity_id
_entity_poly.type
_entity_poly.pdbx_seq_one_letter_code
_entity_poly.pdbx_strand_id
1 'polypeptide(L)'
;DLVRSRGLGDVYKRQIPNNTIIGKYVMFAPQVHIVAGNHQYKNLQIPMCFQGSMHKEKPITIIEDDCWIGVRSILTPGRHIKKGSIIAAGAIVTKDFDEYSIIGGNPAHLIKKRGQ
;
A
#
# COMPACT_ATOMS: atom_id res chain seq x y z
N ASP A 1 12.44 5.68 12.01
CA ASP A 1 12.10 5.61 10.61
C ASP A 1 11.41 4.28 10.31
N LEU A 2 10.18 4.34 9.87
CA LEU A 2 9.38 3.14 9.58
C LEU A 2 9.64 2.56 8.20
N VAL A 3 10.37 3.24 7.35
CA VAL A 3 10.71 2.74 6.02
C VAL A 3 11.90 1.80 6.13
N ARG A 4 11.71 0.55 5.73
CA ARG A 4 12.68 -0.52 5.87
C ARG A 4 13.12 -1.10 4.53
N SER A 5 13.16 -0.31 3.49
CA SER A 5 13.52 -0.79 2.17
C SER A 5 15.02 -0.77 1.97
N ARG A 6 15.61 -1.90 1.62
CA ARG A 6 17.02 -1.98 1.25
C ARG A 6 17.13 -1.99 -0.27
N GLY A 7 18.14 -1.28 -0.77
CA GLY A 7 18.44 -1.23 -2.20
C GLY A 7 17.48 -0.40 -3.02
N LEU A 8 16.51 0.24 -2.39
CA LEU A 8 15.69 1.23 -3.07
C LEU A 8 16.39 2.57 -3.03
N GLY A 9 16.49 3.21 -4.18
CA GLY A 9 17.09 4.52 -4.28
C GLY A 9 16.17 5.62 -3.75
N ASP A 10 16.69 6.85 -3.71
CA ASP A 10 15.95 8.00 -3.21
C ASP A 10 14.65 8.26 -3.96
N VAL A 11 14.54 7.78 -5.19
CA VAL A 11 13.32 7.91 -5.99
C VAL A 11 12.12 7.31 -5.26
N TYR A 12 12.29 6.13 -4.65
CA TYR A 12 11.21 5.47 -3.92
C TYR A 12 10.94 6.08 -2.56
N LYS A 13 11.95 6.64 -1.90
CA LYS A 13 11.77 7.27 -0.59
C LYS A 13 10.77 8.41 -0.61
N ARG A 14 10.66 9.13 -1.73
CA ARG A 14 9.70 10.22 -1.88
C ARG A 14 8.26 9.74 -1.99
N GLN A 15 8.07 8.50 -2.46
CA GLN A 15 6.75 7.93 -2.72
C GLN A 15 6.28 7.01 -1.61
N ILE A 16 7.15 6.68 -0.67
CA ILE A 16 6.84 5.79 0.44
C ILE A 16 6.68 6.62 1.71
N PRO A 17 5.46 6.64 2.28
CA PRO A 17 5.23 7.40 3.51
C PRO A 17 6.00 6.81 4.70
N ASN A 18 6.26 7.66 5.69
CA ASN A 18 6.97 7.25 6.91
C ASN A 18 6.25 6.16 7.70
N ASN A 19 4.94 6.05 7.54
CA ASN A 19 4.13 5.03 8.20
C ASN A 19 4.06 3.74 7.40
N THR A 20 5.17 3.35 6.76
CA THR A 20 5.28 2.13 5.96
C THR A 20 6.45 1.29 6.45
N ILE A 21 6.20 0.00 6.65
CA ILE A 21 7.22 -0.98 7.00
C ILE A 21 7.37 -1.94 5.84
N ILE A 22 8.59 -2.09 5.34
CA ILE A 22 8.88 -2.93 4.17
C ILE A 22 9.88 -4.00 4.57
N GLY A 23 9.54 -5.25 4.30
CA GLY A 23 10.40 -6.39 4.58
C GLY A 23 11.55 -6.54 3.57
N LYS A 24 12.14 -7.74 3.57
CA LYS A 24 13.27 -8.08 2.71
C LYS A 24 12.78 -8.58 1.35
N TYR A 25 13.59 -8.37 0.33
CA TYR A 25 13.35 -8.91 -1.02
C TYR A 25 12.07 -8.40 -1.66
N VAL A 26 11.63 -7.22 -1.32
CA VAL A 26 10.46 -6.60 -1.93
C VAL A 26 10.88 -5.88 -3.20
N MET A 27 10.17 -6.16 -4.29
CA MET A 27 10.37 -5.47 -5.55
C MET A 27 9.26 -4.45 -5.76
N PHE A 28 9.64 -3.20 -6.05
CA PHE A 28 8.71 -2.15 -6.42
C PHE A 28 8.90 -1.80 -7.89
N ALA A 29 7.84 -1.92 -8.67
CA ALA A 29 7.81 -1.37 -10.00
C ALA A 29 7.63 0.17 -9.93
N PRO A 30 7.86 0.89 -11.05
CA PRO A 30 7.69 2.35 -11.05
C PRO A 30 6.27 2.79 -10.71
N GLN A 31 6.17 3.96 -10.11
CA GLN A 31 4.91 4.66 -9.88
C GLN A 31 3.92 3.92 -8.98
N VAL A 32 4.43 3.18 -8.01
CA VAL A 32 3.62 2.63 -6.93
C VAL A 32 3.28 3.75 -5.95
N HIS A 33 2.01 3.83 -5.56
CA HIS A 33 1.55 4.81 -4.57
C HIS A 33 1.05 4.11 -3.32
N ILE A 34 1.61 4.49 -2.18
CA ILE A 34 1.15 4.06 -0.87
C ILE A 34 0.50 5.27 -0.22
N VAL A 35 -0.80 5.19 0.01
CA VAL A 35 -1.55 6.31 0.56
C VAL A 35 -1.39 6.32 2.07
N ALA A 36 -0.95 7.44 2.63
CA ALA A 36 -0.60 7.52 4.04
C ALA A 36 -1.82 7.57 4.97
N GLY A 37 -2.92 8.18 4.54
CA GLY A 37 -4.10 8.31 5.36
C GLY A 37 -5.26 8.91 4.59
N ASN A 38 -6.42 8.99 5.23
CA ASN A 38 -7.62 9.54 4.68
C ASN A 38 -8.05 10.81 5.41
N HIS A 39 -8.95 11.53 4.80
CA HIS A 39 -9.43 12.82 5.27
C HIS A 39 -10.90 12.73 5.69
N GLN A 40 -11.29 13.51 6.71
CA GLN A 40 -12.68 13.63 7.11
C GLN A 40 -13.50 14.31 6.01
N TYR A 41 -14.72 13.82 5.79
CA TYR A 41 -15.60 14.32 4.74
C TYR A 41 -17.09 14.28 5.08
N LYS A 42 -17.47 13.72 6.21
CA LYS A 42 -18.87 13.43 6.51
C LYS A 42 -19.70 14.65 6.86
N ASN A 43 -19.08 15.69 7.37
CA ASN A 43 -19.80 16.91 7.75
C ASN A 43 -20.06 17.75 6.50
N LEU A 44 -21.32 17.85 6.10
CA LEU A 44 -21.71 18.58 4.91
C LEU A 44 -21.73 20.11 5.11
N GLN A 45 -21.61 20.59 6.35
CA GLN A 45 -21.65 22.01 6.68
C GLN A 45 -20.28 22.66 6.69
N ILE A 46 -19.22 21.88 6.73
CA ILE A 46 -17.85 22.37 6.80
C ILE A 46 -17.09 21.90 5.55
N PRO A 47 -16.40 22.81 4.84
CA PRO A 47 -15.57 22.39 3.72
C PRO A 47 -14.57 21.30 4.14
N MET A 48 -14.40 20.28 3.31
CA MET A 48 -13.57 19.12 3.67
C MET A 48 -12.17 19.50 4.08
N CYS A 49 -11.57 20.51 3.44
CA CYS A 49 -10.20 20.92 3.74
C CYS A 49 -10.01 21.40 5.19
N PHE A 50 -11.11 21.75 5.88
CA PHE A 50 -11.05 22.17 7.28
C PHE A 50 -11.42 21.07 8.27
N GLN A 51 -11.75 19.87 7.79
CA GLN A 51 -12.21 18.79 8.66
C GLN A 51 -11.08 17.92 9.25
N GLY A 52 -9.88 18.00 8.66
CA GLY A 52 -8.73 17.31 9.18
C GLY A 52 -8.65 15.82 8.82
N SER A 53 -7.74 15.13 9.46
CA SER A 53 -7.48 13.70 9.21
C SER A 53 -8.61 12.83 9.75
N MET A 54 -8.93 11.76 9.04
CA MET A 54 -9.83 10.71 9.51
C MET A 54 -9.22 9.89 10.64
N HIS A 55 -7.91 9.90 10.78
CA HIS A 55 -7.17 9.06 11.71
C HIS A 55 -6.60 9.88 12.86
N LYS A 56 -6.80 9.41 14.10
CA LYS A 56 -6.14 9.96 15.27
C LYS A 56 -4.63 9.74 15.16
N GLU A 57 -4.25 8.54 14.72
CA GLU A 57 -2.88 8.20 14.35
C GLU A 57 -2.92 7.60 12.94
N LYS A 58 -1.88 7.86 12.13
CA LYS A 58 -1.82 7.29 10.80
C LYS A 58 -1.73 5.78 10.87
N PRO A 59 -2.53 5.04 10.10
CA PRO A 59 -2.42 3.59 10.04
C PRO A 59 -1.08 3.21 9.42
N ILE A 60 -0.55 2.06 9.83
CA ILE A 60 0.73 1.58 9.33
C ILE A 60 0.49 0.61 8.19
N THR A 61 1.11 0.88 7.05
CA THR A 61 1.14 -0.04 5.92
C THR A 61 2.32 -0.98 6.09
N ILE A 62 2.07 -2.28 5.95
CA ILE A 62 3.09 -3.30 6.12
C ILE A 62 3.19 -4.10 4.83
N ILE A 63 4.40 -4.21 4.30
CA ILE A 63 4.70 -5.09 3.17
C ILE A 63 5.72 -6.10 3.66
N GLU A 64 5.31 -7.35 3.76
CA GLU A 64 6.16 -8.43 4.26
C GLU A 64 7.19 -8.85 3.21
N ASP A 65 8.00 -9.83 3.57
CA ASP A 65 9.10 -10.28 2.74
C ASP A 65 8.62 -10.86 1.40
N ASP A 66 9.46 -10.73 0.38
CA ASP A 66 9.29 -11.40 -0.91
C ASP A 66 7.98 -11.04 -1.61
N CYS A 67 7.65 -9.76 -1.61
CA CYS A 67 6.49 -9.25 -2.33
C CYS A 67 6.91 -8.51 -3.58
N TRP A 68 6.07 -8.58 -4.60
CA TRP A 68 6.25 -7.83 -5.85
C TRP A 68 5.08 -6.87 -6.01
N ILE A 69 5.38 -5.57 -5.96
CA ILE A 69 4.37 -4.52 -6.05
C ILE A 69 4.43 -3.96 -7.47
N GLY A 70 3.38 -4.24 -8.24
CA GLY A 70 3.33 -3.95 -9.67
C GLY A 70 3.22 -2.46 -9.99
N VAL A 71 3.55 -2.13 -11.24
CA VAL A 71 3.60 -0.74 -11.72
C VAL A 71 2.24 -0.06 -11.56
N ARG A 72 2.25 1.19 -11.09
CA ARG A 72 1.06 2.03 -10.91
C ARG A 72 -0.01 1.43 -10.01
N SER A 73 0.35 0.51 -9.14
CA SER A 73 -0.58 0.03 -8.13
C SER A 73 -0.73 1.06 -7.02
N ILE A 74 -1.87 1.03 -6.36
CA ILE A 74 -2.18 1.93 -5.25
C ILE A 74 -2.57 1.08 -4.05
N LEU A 75 -1.88 1.30 -2.94
CA LEU A 75 -2.24 0.68 -1.66
C LEU A 75 -2.96 1.72 -0.81
N THR A 76 -4.19 1.43 -0.43
CA THR A 76 -4.94 2.32 0.47
C THR A 76 -4.38 2.27 1.88
N PRO A 77 -4.67 3.26 2.75
CA PRO A 77 -4.03 3.36 4.06
C PRO A 77 -4.18 2.11 4.91
N GLY A 78 -3.07 1.70 5.54
CA GLY A 78 -3.09 0.59 6.49
C GLY A 78 -3.14 -0.79 5.87
N ARG A 79 -2.74 -0.94 4.60
CA ARG A 79 -2.73 -2.26 3.97
C ARG A 79 -1.63 -3.13 4.56
N HIS A 80 -1.93 -4.41 4.69
CA HIS A 80 -0.96 -5.42 5.09
C HIS A 80 -0.78 -6.39 3.93
N ILE A 81 0.28 -6.20 3.17
CA ILE A 81 0.63 -7.09 2.06
C ILE A 81 1.46 -8.22 2.64
N LYS A 82 0.89 -9.40 2.67
CA LYS A 82 1.49 -10.53 3.36
C LYS A 82 2.54 -11.23 2.50
N LYS A 83 3.39 -11.95 3.17
CA LYS A 83 4.58 -12.60 2.59
C LYS A 83 4.30 -13.25 1.25
N GLY A 84 5.21 -13.02 0.32
CA GLY A 84 5.21 -13.69 -0.98
C GLY A 84 4.13 -13.25 -1.94
N SER A 85 3.41 -12.18 -1.64
CA SER A 85 2.28 -11.74 -2.46
C SER A 85 2.74 -10.91 -3.66
N ILE A 86 1.92 -10.92 -4.70
CA ILE A 86 2.11 -10.13 -5.92
C ILE A 86 0.91 -9.21 -6.09
N ILE A 87 1.20 -7.92 -6.22
CA ILE A 87 0.20 -6.93 -6.57
C ILE A 87 0.34 -6.66 -8.06
N ALA A 88 -0.69 -6.98 -8.83
CA ALA A 88 -0.66 -6.81 -10.28
C ALA A 88 -0.61 -5.32 -10.66
N ALA A 89 -0.11 -5.04 -11.86
CA ALA A 89 -0.03 -3.68 -12.38
C ALA A 89 -1.38 -2.98 -12.34
N GLY A 90 -1.40 -1.74 -11.89
CA GLY A 90 -2.62 -0.93 -11.86
C GLY A 90 -3.64 -1.32 -10.81
N ALA A 91 -3.35 -2.27 -9.95
CA ALA A 91 -4.28 -2.72 -8.92
C ALA A 91 -4.52 -1.63 -7.87
N ILE A 92 -5.75 -1.53 -7.40
CA ILE A 92 -6.11 -0.65 -6.28
C ILE A 92 -6.49 -1.53 -5.10
N VAL A 93 -5.57 -1.67 -4.15
CA VAL A 93 -5.70 -2.61 -3.05
C VAL A 93 -6.42 -1.92 -1.89
N THR A 94 -7.65 -2.34 -1.63
CA THR A 94 -8.52 -1.72 -0.62
C THR A 94 -8.75 -2.62 0.59
N LYS A 95 -8.25 -3.84 0.57
CA LYS A 95 -8.37 -4.79 1.68
C LYS A 95 -7.14 -5.70 1.71
N ASP A 96 -7.02 -6.48 2.77
CA ASP A 96 -5.91 -7.40 2.97
C ASP A 96 -6.25 -8.81 2.49
N PHE A 97 -5.23 -9.54 2.08
CA PHE A 97 -5.35 -10.91 1.57
C PHE A 97 -4.35 -11.81 2.29
N ASP A 98 -4.50 -13.12 2.14
CA ASP A 98 -3.58 -14.07 2.73
C ASP A 98 -2.21 -14.04 2.03
N GLU A 99 -1.21 -14.63 2.67
CA GLU A 99 0.12 -14.73 2.09
C GLU A 99 0.11 -15.51 0.76
N TYR A 100 1.09 -15.25 -0.08
CA TYR A 100 1.26 -15.85 -1.40
C TYR A 100 0.07 -15.62 -2.34
N SER A 101 -0.60 -14.50 -2.19
CA SER A 101 -1.73 -14.13 -3.05
C SER A 101 -1.26 -13.33 -4.24
N ILE A 102 -1.84 -13.60 -5.41
CA ILE A 102 -1.72 -12.73 -6.58
C ILE A 102 -3.02 -11.93 -6.66
N ILE A 103 -2.88 -10.61 -6.52
CA ILE A 103 -3.98 -9.69 -6.30
C ILE A 103 -4.01 -8.69 -7.43
N GLY A 104 -5.19 -8.40 -7.97
CA GLY A 104 -5.29 -7.42 -9.06
C GLY A 104 -6.68 -6.87 -9.24
N GLY A 105 -6.78 -5.81 -10.00
CA GLY A 105 -8.03 -5.16 -10.34
C GLY A 105 -8.32 -3.90 -9.52
N ASN A 106 -9.47 -3.31 -9.78
CA ASN A 106 -9.95 -2.11 -9.10
C ASN A 106 -11.46 -2.24 -8.80
N PRO A 107 -11.89 -2.48 -7.56
CA PRO A 107 -11.04 -2.81 -6.41
C PRO A 107 -10.35 -4.16 -6.59
N ALA A 108 -9.18 -4.30 -6.01
CA ALA A 108 -8.38 -5.51 -6.17
C ALA A 108 -9.04 -6.72 -5.51
N HIS A 109 -8.87 -7.86 -6.12
CA HIS A 109 -9.37 -9.14 -5.62
C HIS A 109 -8.32 -10.22 -5.88
N LEU A 110 -8.52 -11.36 -5.26
CA LEU A 110 -7.62 -12.50 -5.43
C LEU A 110 -7.77 -13.06 -6.84
N ILE A 111 -6.70 -13.07 -7.61
CA ILE A 111 -6.65 -13.71 -8.93
C ILE A 111 -6.40 -15.19 -8.77
N LYS A 112 -5.35 -15.54 -8.05
CA LYS A 112 -5.02 -16.92 -7.68
C LYS A 112 -3.92 -16.90 -6.62
N LYS A 113 -3.61 -18.07 -6.07
CA LYS A 113 -2.47 -18.23 -5.19
C LYS A 113 -1.20 -18.41 -6.02
N ARG A 114 -0.10 -17.85 -5.52
CA ARG A 114 1.21 -18.02 -6.14
C ARG A 114 1.63 -19.49 -6.04
N GLY A 115 2.23 -20.00 -7.10
CA GLY A 115 2.67 -21.40 -7.15
C GLY A 115 1.63 -22.37 -7.72
N GLN A 116 0.51 -21.88 -8.11
CA GLN A 116 -0.53 -22.68 -8.77
C GLN A 116 -0.47 -22.54 -10.29
#